data_f63a6189477bcf90500f1bfd1cec7684
#
_entry.id   f63a6189477bcf90500f1bfd1cec7684
#
_cell.length_a   1.000
_cell.length_b   1.000
_cell.length_c   1.000
_cell.angle_alpha   90.00
_cell.angle_beta   90.00
_cell.angle_gamma   90.00
#
_symmetry.space_group_name_H-M   'P 1'
#
loop_
_entity.id
_entity.type
_entity.pdbx_description
1 polymer ?
#
loop_
_entity_poly.entity_id
_entity_poly.type
_entity_poly.pdbx_seq_one_letter_code
_entity_poly.pdbx_strand_id
1 'polypeptide(L)'
;MDEIRDFLRSRSVANLTVVIINVAVFLILSCFGDTENADFMAAHGASYTPYIVQDGKYYLLITSMFLHFGLSHLFNNMVVLIFMGDILEKKLGKIRYLLIYFGGGIAGNCLSVYMVIKV
;
A
#
# COMPACT_ATOMS: atom_id res chain seq x y z
N MET A 1 4.72 22.19 23.23
CA MET A 1 5.18 20.78 23.21
C MET A 1 4.07 19.81 23.56
N ASP A 2 3.33 20.07 24.63
CA ASP A 2 2.22 19.21 25.02
C ASP A 2 1.09 19.20 24.02
N GLU A 3 0.82 20.35 23.38
CA GLU A 3 -0.20 20.46 22.35
C GLU A 3 0.13 19.62 21.11
N ILE A 4 1.40 19.61 20.71
CA ILE A 4 1.86 18.80 19.59
C ILE A 4 1.76 17.33 19.94
N ARG A 5 2.15 16.96 21.15
CA ARG A 5 2.07 15.59 21.62
C ARG A 5 0.62 15.09 21.66
N ASP A 6 -0.29 15.91 22.17
CA ASP A 6 -1.70 15.57 22.22
C ASP A 6 -2.31 15.46 20.83
N PHE A 7 -1.92 16.36 19.92
CA PHE A 7 -2.35 16.30 18.53
C PHE A 7 -1.91 14.98 17.89
N LEU A 8 -0.63 14.60 18.07
CA LEU A 8 -0.10 13.37 17.50
C LEU A 8 -0.76 12.13 18.11
N ARG A 9 -1.11 12.17 19.40
CA ARG A 9 -1.81 11.06 20.05
C ARG A 9 -3.25 10.92 19.57
N SER A 10 -3.90 12.04 19.28
CA SER A 10 -5.27 12.02 18.77
C SER A 10 -5.35 11.58 17.32
N ARG A 11 -4.20 11.55 16.61
CA ARG A 11 -4.10 11.09 15.24
C ARG A 11 -3.60 9.66 15.17
N SER A 12 -3.98 8.99 14.08
CA SER A 12 -3.56 7.63 13.81
C SER A 12 -2.19 7.66 13.14
N VAL A 13 -1.14 7.70 13.93
CA VAL A 13 0.24 7.90 13.44
C VAL A 13 0.67 6.79 12.48
N ALA A 14 0.34 5.53 12.79
CA ALA A 14 0.68 4.42 11.90
C ALA A 14 -0.04 4.54 10.57
N ASN A 15 -1.33 4.84 10.59
CA ASN A 15 -2.11 5.04 9.38
C ASN A 15 -1.62 6.22 8.57
N LEU A 16 -1.31 7.33 9.24
CA LEU A 16 -0.78 8.51 8.58
C LEU A 16 0.57 8.21 7.92
N THR A 17 1.43 7.45 8.59
CA THR A 17 2.72 7.03 8.06
C THR A 17 2.53 6.20 6.79
N VAL A 18 1.60 5.25 6.81
CA VAL A 18 1.29 4.41 5.64
C VAL A 18 0.81 5.28 4.48
N VAL A 19 -0.09 6.25 4.75
CA VAL A 19 -0.57 7.18 3.72
C VAL A 19 0.59 7.96 3.11
N ILE A 20 1.47 8.51 3.96
CA ILE A 20 2.62 9.29 3.50
C ILE A 20 3.54 8.45 2.63
N ILE A 21 3.82 7.21 3.02
CA ILE A 21 4.67 6.31 2.25
C ILE A 21 4.06 6.04 0.87
N ASN A 22 2.76 5.76 0.81
CA ASN A 22 2.08 5.51 -0.47
C ASN A 22 2.15 6.72 -1.39
N VAL A 23 1.89 7.91 -0.86
CA VAL A 23 1.96 9.15 -1.65
C VAL A 23 3.39 9.41 -2.10
N ALA A 24 4.38 9.25 -1.21
CA ALA A 24 5.78 9.46 -1.54
C ALA A 24 6.27 8.52 -2.64
N VAL A 25 5.93 7.24 -2.55
CA VAL A 25 6.27 6.25 -3.58
C VAL A 25 5.67 6.64 -4.93
N PHE A 26 4.40 7.04 -4.93
CA PHE A 26 3.73 7.47 -6.16
C PHE A 26 4.43 8.67 -6.79
N LEU A 27 4.76 9.69 -5.98
CA LEU A 27 5.41 10.90 -6.48
C LEU A 27 6.80 10.58 -7.04
N ILE A 28 7.56 9.73 -6.35
CA ILE A 28 8.90 9.33 -6.80
C ILE A 28 8.81 8.59 -8.13
N LEU A 29 7.92 7.60 -8.24
CA LEU A 29 7.76 6.85 -9.49
C LEU A 29 7.26 7.74 -10.63
N SER A 30 6.40 8.70 -10.34
CA SER A 30 5.91 9.64 -11.36
C SER A 30 7.02 10.50 -11.94
N CYS A 31 8.11 10.72 -11.18
CA CYS A 31 9.28 11.44 -11.67
C CYS A 31 10.11 10.62 -12.65
N PHE A 32 10.01 9.29 -12.62
CA PHE A 32 10.83 8.40 -13.43
C PHE A 32 10.08 7.79 -14.62
N GLY A 33 8.77 7.78 -14.59
CA GLY A 33 7.98 7.19 -15.66
C GLY A 33 6.49 7.37 -15.47
N ASP A 34 5.73 6.63 -16.29
CA ASP A 34 4.28 6.70 -16.32
C ASP A 34 3.69 5.63 -15.40
N THR A 35 3.06 6.07 -14.31
CA THR A 35 2.45 5.17 -13.34
C THR A 35 1.23 4.42 -13.87
N GLU A 36 0.74 4.76 -15.05
CA GLU A 36 -0.33 4.02 -15.72
C GLU A 36 0.20 2.97 -16.70
N ASN A 37 1.51 2.95 -16.93
CA ASN A 37 2.15 1.98 -17.82
C ASN A 37 2.46 0.70 -17.06
N ALA A 38 1.86 -0.43 -17.49
CA ALA A 38 2.00 -1.71 -16.80
C ALA A 38 3.46 -2.21 -16.80
N ASP A 39 4.17 -2.05 -17.90
CA ASP A 39 5.57 -2.50 -17.98
C ASP A 39 6.47 -1.71 -17.04
N PHE A 40 6.29 -0.38 -16.98
CA PHE A 40 7.02 0.46 -16.05
C PHE A 40 6.77 0.04 -14.60
N MET A 41 5.52 -0.18 -14.25
CA MET A 41 5.13 -0.54 -12.89
C MET A 41 5.63 -1.94 -12.53
N ALA A 42 5.57 -2.90 -13.46
CA ALA A 42 6.09 -4.25 -13.23
C ALA A 42 7.61 -4.22 -12.97
N ALA A 43 8.34 -3.35 -13.66
CA ALA A 43 9.78 -3.19 -13.45
C ALA A 43 10.11 -2.53 -12.12
N HIS A 44 9.16 -1.86 -11.47
CA HIS A 44 9.41 -1.07 -10.26
C HIS A 44 8.66 -1.58 -9.02
N GLY A 45 8.31 -2.86 -8.99
CA GLY A 45 7.80 -3.48 -7.77
C GLY A 45 6.32 -3.83 -7.76
N ALA A 46 5.60 -3.63 -8.87
CA ALA A 46 4.21 -4.06 -8.96
C ALA A 46 4.09 -5.58 -8.97
N SER A 47 2.93 -6.08 -8.57
CA SER A 47 2.65 -7.51 -8.57
C SER A 47 2.50 -8.00 -10.02
N TYR A 48 3.48 -8.77 -10.47
CA TYR A 48 3.45 -9.40 -11.79
C TYR A 48 3.65 -10.89 -11.60
N THR A 49 2.62 -11.66 -11.90
CA THR A 49 2.55 -13.08 -11.57
C THR A 49 3.76 -13.89 -12.07
N PRO A 50 4.23 -13.73 -13.32
CA PRO A 50 5.43 -14.48 -13.76
C PRO A 50 6.68 -14.20 -12.90
N TYR A 51 6.88 -12.96 -12.47
CA TYR A 51 8.02 -12.63 -11.60
C TYR A 51 7.91 -13.30 -10.26
N ILE A 52 6.68 -13.43 -9.72
CA ILE A 52 6.45 -14.03 -8.41
C ILE A 52 6.60 -15.56 -8.49
N VAL A 53 5.94 -16.18 -9.46
CA VAL A 53 5.83 -17.64 -9.53
C VAL A 53 7.07 -18.26 -10.17
N GLN A 54 7.57 -17.70 -11.28
CA GLN A 54 8.68 -18.26 -12.03
C GLN A 54 10.02 -17.82 -11.48
N ASP A 55 10.15 -16.53 -11.12
CA ASP A 55 11.41 -15.96 -10.67
C ASP A 55 11.57 -15.93 -9.16
N GLY A 56 10.53 -16.31 -8.41
CA GLY A 56 10.56 -16.38 -6.96
C GLY A 56 10.65 -15.04 -6.26
N LYS A 57 10.21 -13.95 -6.93
CA LYS A 57 10.28 -12.61 -6.35
C LYS A 57 9.09 -12.35 -5.43
N TYR A 58 9.04 -13.06 -4.32
CA TYR A 58 7.92 -12.99 -3.37
C TYR A 58 7.80 -11.62 -2.68
N TYR A 59 8.89 -10.84 -2.64
CA TYR A 59 8.84 -9.48 -2.07
C TYR A 59 7.87 -8.57 -2.81
N LEU A 60 7.52 -8.89 -4.06
CA LEU A 60 6.54 -8.12 -4.83
C LEU A 60 5.15 -8.16 -4.20
N LEU A 61 4.86 -9.18 -3.40
CA LEU A 61 3.60 -9.24 -2.66
C LEU A 61 3.49 -8.11 -1.64
N ILE A 62 4.62 -7.60 -1.17
CA ILE A 62 4.65 -6.48 -0.21
C ILE A 62 4.85 -5.15 -0.93
N THR A 63 5.82 -5.05 -1.84
CA THR A 63 6.10 -3.78 -2.52
C THR A 63 4.92 -3.27 -3.31
N SER A 64 4.17 -4.17 -3.95
CA SER A 64 3.00 -3.80 -4.73
C SER A 64 1.89 -3.14 -3.90
N MET A 65 1.87 -3.37 -2.60
CA MET A 65 0.88 -2.73 -1.71
C MET A 65 1.01 -1.21 -1.69
N PHE A 66 2.19 -0.69 -2.00
CA PHE A 66 2.48 0.75 -1.95
C PHE A 66 2.46 1.41 -3.33
N LEU A 67 2.19 0.65 -4.38
CA LEU A 67 2.16 1.16 -5.76
C LEU A 67 0.73 1.38 -6.22
N HIS A 68 0.50 2.46 -6.97
CA HIS A 68 -0.80 2.80 -7.49
C HIS A 68 -0.71 3.15 -8.97
N PHE A 69 -1.65 2.64 -9.76
CA PHE A 69 -1.74 2.90 -11.21
C PHE A 69 -2.53 4.19 -11.44
N GLY A 70 -1.80 5.29 -11.52
CA GLY A 70 -2.37 6.60 -11.82
C GLY A 70 -2.89 7.34 -10.59
N LEU A 71 -3.11 8.65 -10.78
CA LEU A 71 -3.48 9.56 -9.70
C LEU A 71 -4.88 9.26 -9.12
N SER A 72 -5.85 8.91 -9.97
CA SER A 72 -7.20 8.61 -9.50
C SER A 72 -7.23 7.43 -8.56
N HIS A 73 -6.47 6.38 -8.88
CA HIS A 73 -6.40 5.18 -8.05
C HIS A 73 -5.76 5.51 -6.69
N LEU A 74 -4.66 6.26 -6.71
CA LEU A 74 -4.02 6.72 -5.48
C LEU A 74 -4.99 7.55 -4.64
N PHE A 75 -5.65 8.53 -5.26
CA PHE A 75 -6.56 9.43 -4.53
C PHE A 75 -7.68 8.65 -3.86
N ASN A 76 -8.36 7.78 -4.60
CA ASN A 76 -9.48 7.01 -4.05
C ASN A 76 -9.04 6.11 -2.89
N ASN A 77 -7.88 5.45 -3.03
CA ASN A 77 -7.37 4.59 -1.98
C ASN A 77 -6.94 5.37 -0.75
N MET A 78 -6.32 6.53 -0.93
CA MET A 78 -5.89 7.35 0.21
C MET A 78 -7.06 7.95 0.97
N VAL A 79 -8.13 8.35 0.27
CA VAL A 79 -9.35 8.84 0.95
C VAL A 79 -9.92 7.75 1.85
N VAL A 80 -10.08 6.54 1.33
CA VAL A 80 -10.57 5.41 2.13
C VAL A 80 -9.64 5.13 3.30
N LEU A 81 -8.34 5.10 3.04
CA LEU A 81 -7.34 4.78 4.06
C LEU A 81 -7.29 5.84 5.17
N ILE A 82 -7.37 7.12 4.81
CA ILE A 82 -7.37 8.21 5.79
C ILE A 82 -8.54 8.06 6.76
N PHE A 83 -9.75 7.80 6.24
CA PHE A 83 -10.93 7.71 7.10
C PHE A 83 -11.06 6.37 7.80
N MET A 84 -11.01 5.28 7.06
CA MET A 84 -11.22 3.95 7.63
C MET A 84 -10.02 3.48 8.45
N GLY A 85 -8.81 3.76 7.98
CA GLY A 85 -7.60 3.41 8.70
C GLY A 85 -7.48 4.15 10.03
N ASP A 86 -7.88 5.41 10.05
CA ASP A 86 -7.89 6.21 11.28
C ASP A 86 -8.78 5.55 12.34
N ILE A 87 -9.99 5.15 11.95
CA ILE A 87 -10.93 4.50 12.86
C ILE A 87 -10.36 3.17 13.35
N LEU A 88 -9.80 2.37 12.45
CA LEU A 88 -9.24 1.06 12.81
C LEU A 88 -8.06 1.19 13.76
N GLU A 89 -7.15 2.11 13.50
CA GLU A 89 -5.99 2.28 14.37
C GLU A 89 -6.41 2.76 15.76
N LYS A 90 -7.35 3.67 15.84
CA LYS A 90 -7.84 4.19 17.13
C LYS A 90 -8.51 3.10 17.95
N LYS A 91 -9.24 2.18 17.30
CA LYS A 91 -9.94 1.10 18.00
C LYS A 91 -9.03 -0.07 18.36
N LEU A 92 -8.11 -0.43 17.49
CA LEU A 92 -7.33 -1.66 17.63
C LEU A 92 -5.90 -1.44 18.08
N GLY A 93 -5.38 -0.22 17.96
CA GLY A 93 -3.99 0.08 18.25
C GLY A 93 -3.10 -0.09 17.03
N LYS A 94 -1.86 0.40 17.13
CA LYS A 94 -0.94 0.47 16.00
C LYS A 94 -0.54 -0.90 15.47
N ILE A 95 -0.22 -1.82 16.37
CA ILE A 95 0.28 -3.15 15.98
C ILE A 95 -0.80 -3.95 15.27
N ARG A 96 -2.01 -3.98 15.81
CA ARG A 96 -3.13 -4.69 15.19
C ARG A 96 -3.52 -4.05 13.86
N TYR A 97 -3.49 -2.72 13.79
CA TYR A 97 -3.72 -2.00 12.54
C TYR A 97 -2.73 -2.43 11.46
N LEU A 98 -1.42 -2.43 11.78
CA LEU A 98 -0.39 -2.81 10.82
C LEU A 98 -0.51 -4.28 10.40
N LEU A 99 -0.85 -5.17 11.33
CA LEU A 99 -1.07 -6.57 11.01
C LEU A 99 -2.22 -6.74 10.02
N ILE A 100 -3.31 -6.00 10.22
CA ILE A 100 -4.46 -6.04 9.30
C ILE A 100 -4.08 -5.45 7.95
N TYR A 101 -3.38 -4.32 7.94
CA TYR A 101 -2.98 -3.66 6.70
C TYR A 101 -2.08 -4.57 5.86
N PHE A 102 -0.99 -5.06 6.42
CA PHE A 102 -0.05 -5.92 5.70
C PHE A 102 -0.64 -7.29 5.43
N GLY A 103 -1.31 -7.89 6.40
CA GLY A 103 -1.95 -9.19 6.23
C GLY A 103 -3.00 -9.17 5.13
N GLY A 104 -3.85 -8.15 5.13
CA GLY A 104 -4.87 -7.98 4.10
C GLY A 104 -4.28 -7.75 2.73
N GLY A 105 -3.23 -6.92 2.65
CA GLY A 105 -2.55 -6.63 1.39
C GLY A 105 -1.86 -7.86 0.80
N ILE A 106 -1.13 -8.58 1.63
CA ILE A 106 -0.45 -9.81 1.20
C ILE A 106 -1.47 -10.88 0.80
N ALA A 107 -2.52 -11.07 1.60
CA ALA A 107 -3.57 -12.04 1.29
C ALA A 107 -4.27 -11.71 -0.03
N GLY A 108 -4.57 -10.42 -0.27
CA GLY A 108 -5.17 -9.98 -1.52
C GLY A 108 -4.26 -10.24 -2.72
N ASN A 109 -2.96 -9.99 -2.57
CA ASN A 109 -2.00 -10.24 -3.63
C ASN A 109 -1.83 -11.74 -3.88
N CYS A 110 -1.82 -12.56 -2.84
CA CYS A 110 -1.77 -14.02 -2.99
C CYS A 110 -3.01 -14.54 -3.72
N LEU A 111 -4.18 -14.00 -3.39
CA LEU A 111 -5.42 -14.38 -4.07
C LEU A 111 -5.37 -13.99 -5.54
N SER A 112 -4.86 -12.80 -5.86
CA SER A 112 -4.71 -12.35 -7.25
C SER A 112 -3.80 -13.28 -8.03
N VAL A 113 -2.66 -13.68 -7.47
CA VAL A 113 -1.73 -14.62 -8.10
C VAL A 113 -2.42 -15.97 -8.32
N TYR A 114 -3.14 -16.48 -7.32
CA TYR A 114 -3.86 -17.74 -7.43
C TYR A 114 -4.88 -17.69 -8.57
N MET A 115 -5.65 -16.60 -8.67
CA MET A 115 -6.67 -16.47 -9.70
C MET A 115 -6.05 -16.43 -11.10
N VAL A 116 -4.88 -15.81 -11.26
CA VAL A 116 -4.18 -15.78 -12.54
C VAL A 116 -3.68 -17.18 -12.92
N ILE A 117 -3.10 -17.91 -11.98
CA ILE A 117 -2.57 -19.26 -12.23
C ILE A 117 -3.71 -20.22 -12.61
N LYS A 118 -4.86 -20.10 -11.93
CA LYS A 118 -5.99 -21.01 -12.14
C LYS A 118 -6.64 -20.84 -13.51
N VAL A 119 -6.57 -19.64 -14.09
CA VAL A 119 -7.14 -19.36 -15.41
C VAL A 119 -6.22 -19.87 -16.50
#